data_1b59d201c0224c8ee85d862a31546f3a
#
_entry.id   1b59d201c0224c8ee85d862a31546f3a
#
_cell.length_a   1.000
_cell.length_b   1.000
_cell.length_c   1.000
_cell.angle_alpha   90.00
_cell.angle_beta   90.00
_cell.angle_gamma   90.00
#
_symmetry.space_group_name_H-M   'P 1'
#
loop_
_entity.id
_entity.type
_entity.pdbx_description
1 polymer ?
#
loop_
_entity_poly.entity_id
_entity_poly.type
_entity_poly.pdbx_seq_one_letter_code
_entity_poly.pdbx_strand_id
1 'polypeptide(L)'
;RFKNFRISNYQLMMDLIHYCARHNIDEILELPDVKERVDLYFQYEDEFKEQLRKCTKVYNNLVIIDYRYEEIIYPGNRFMVYTLFPEQNISIHIFYAKDKDKIVYSTGKSITNKTSKTNIGELMLKYGGGGHENAGACQIYKEESEKVLKELIEKINQDGWFF
;
A
#
# COMPACT_ATOMS: atom_id res chain seq x y z
N ARG A 1 -2.70 -10.92 -9.77
CA ARG A 1 -3.87 -11.08 -8.87
C ARG A 1 -3.69 -12.33 -8.06
N PHE A 2 -3.94 -12.25 -6.76
CA PHE A 2 -3.76 -13.38 -5.86
C PHE A 2 -4.82 -14.49 -6.08
N LYS A 3 -6.07 -14.13 -6.26
CA LYS A 3 -7.19 -15.07 -6.44
C LYS A 3 -8.32 -14.47 -7.31
N ASN A 4 -9.02 -15.33 -8.04
CA ASN A 4 -10.29 -14.97 -8.66
C ASN A 4 -11.41 -15.22 -7.64
N PHE A 5 -11.99 -14.16 -7.12
CA PHE A 5 -13.16 -14.20 -6.24
C PHE A 5 -14.43 -14.43 -7.03
N ARG A 6 -15.49 -14.95 -6.37
CA ARG A 6 -16.82 -15.16 -6.94
C ARG A 6 -17.37 -13.86 -7.54
N ILE A 7 -17.22 -12.74 -6.82
CA ILE A 7 -17.54 -11.40 -7.31
C ILE A 7 -16.31 -10.50 -7.24
N SER A 8 -16.27 -9.46 -8.07
CA SER A 8 -15.17 -8.49 -8.05
C SER A 8 -15.15 -7.71 -6.72
N ASN A 9 -13.98 -7.17 -6.35
CA ASN A 9 -13.88 -6.27 -5.20
C ASN A 9 -14.75 -5.01 -5.38
N TYR A 10 -14.92 -4.53 -6.60
CA TYR A 10 -15.80 -3.40 -6.89
C TYR A 10 -17.27 -3.76 -6.60
N GLN A 11 -17.73 -4.93 -7.05
CA GLN A 11 -19.09 -5.40 -6.77
C GLN A 11 -19.31 -5.54 -5.27
N LEU A 12 -18.39 -6.19 -4.55
CA LEU A 12 -18.51 -6.31 -3.10
C LEU A 12 -18.55 -4.95 -2.39
N MET A 13 -17.74 -3.99 -2.84
CA MET A 13 -17.77 -2.64 -2.28
C MET A 13 -19.15 -1.98 -2.46
N MET A 14 -19.78 -2.12 -3.64
CA MET A 14 -21.10 -1.59 -3.90
C MET A 14 -22.16 -2.26 -3.04
N ASP A 15 -22.09 -3.59 -2.89
CA ASP A 15 -23.02 -4.35 -2.04
C ASP A 15 -22.86 -3.95 -0.56
N LEU A 16 -21.65 -3.78 -0.07
CA LEU A 16 -21.35 -3.36 1.30
C LEU A 16 -21.88 -1.97 1.65
N ILE A 17 -22.01 -1.05 0.69
CA ILE A 17 -22.63 0.25 0.92
C ILE A 17 -24.08 0.07 1.43
N HIS A 18 -24.80 -0.90 0.88
CA HIS A 18 -26.16 -1.21 1.28
C HIS A 18 -26.24 -2.04 2.56
N TYR A 19 -25.33 -3.00 2.73
CA TYR A 19 -25.29 -3.86 3.92
C TYR A 19 -24.89 -3.09 5.18
N CYS A 20 -23.87 -2.24 5.11
CA CYS A 20 -23.41 -1.45 6.27
C CYS A 20 -24.46 -0.48 6.82
N ALA A 21 -25.44 -0.08 6.01
CA ALA A 21 -26.54 0.76 6.44
C ALA A 21 -27.63 0.02 7.26
N ARG A 22 -27.64 -1.32 7.24
CA ARG A 22 -28.77 -2.13 7.74
C ARG A 22 -28.37 -3.30 8.63
N HIS A 23 -27.10 -3.68 8.62
CA HIS A 23 -26.56 -4.84 9.31
C HIS A 23 -25.43 -4.44 10.25
N ASN A 24 -25.28 -5.19 11.34
CA ASN A 24 -24.14 -5.04 12.23
C ASN A 24 -22.88 -5.73 11.65
N ILE A 25 -21.73 -5.50 12.26
CA ILE A 25 -20.46 -6.01 11.75
C ILE A 25 -20.40 -7.55 11.75
N ASP A 26 -20.98 -8.20 12.74
CA ASP A 26 -20.95 -9.67 12.84
C ASP A 26 -21.75 -10.31 11.70
N GLU A 27 -22.92 -9.76 11.38
CA GLU A 27 -23.71 -10.18 10.21
C GLU A 27 -22.97 -9.96 8.89
N ILE A 28 -22.27 -8.83 8.75
CA ILE A 28 -21.50 -8.51 7.55
C ILE A 28 -20.32 -9.48 7.37
N LEU A 29 -19.63 -9.84 8.45
CA LEU A 29 -18.50 -10.78 8.41
C LEU A 29 -18.93 -12.20 7.99
N GLU A 30 -20.17 -12.59 8.22
CA GLU A 30 -20.73 -13.89 7.79
C GLU A 30 -21.21 -13.90 6.33
N LEU A 31 -21.27 -12.75 5.65
CA LEU A 31 -21.62 -12.74 4.22
C LEU A 31 -20.58 -13.55 3.42
N PRO A 32 -21.00 -14.47 2.52
CA PRO A 32 -20.08 -15.40 1.86
C PRO A 32 -18.90 -14.70 1.13
N ASP A 33 -19.18 -13.58 0.46
CA ASP A 33 -18.15 -12.85 -0.28
C ASP A 33 -17.22 -12.05 0.62
N VAL A 34 -17.65 -11.66 1.82
CA VAL A 34 -16.83 -11.06 2.86
C VAL A 34 -15.96 -12.13 3.52
N LYS A 35 -16.62 -13.21 3.97
CA LYS A 35 -15.95 -14.32 4.64
C LYS A 35 -14.83 -14.94 3.80
N GLU A 36 -15.08 -15.15 2.50
CA GLU A 36 -14.04 -15.64 1.58
C GLU A 36 -12.76 -14.79 1.63
N ARG A 37 -12.89 -13.48 1.76
CA ARG A 37 -11.75 -12.56 1.82
C ARG A 37 -11.10 -12.49 3.18
N VAL A 38 -11.90 -12.56 4.23
CA VAL A 38 -11.42 -12.60 5.61
C VAL A 38 -10.64 -13.88 5.89
N ASP A 39 -11.17 -15.03 5.48
CA ASP A 39 -10.51 -16.32 5.62
C ASP A 39 -9.17 -16.32 4.86
N LEU A 40 -9.16 -15.78 3.64
CA LEU A 40 -7.95 -15.66 2.84
C LEU A 40 -6.90 -14.74 3.49
N TYR A 41 -7.34 -13.63 4.10
CA TYR A 41 -6.46 -12.72 4.82
C TYR A 41 -5.75 -13.43 5.97
N PHE A 42 -6.48 -14.15 6.82
CA PHE A 42 -5.88 -14.87 7.94
C PHE A 42 -5.05 -16.08 7.49
N GLN A 43 -5.48 -16.77 6.43
CA GLN A 43 -4.74 -17.91 5.88
C GLN A 43 -3.30 -17.53 5.46
N TYR A 44 -3.10 -16.32 4.95
CA TYR A 44 -1.81 -15.88 4.38
C TYR A 44 -1.14 -14.78 5.20
N GLU A 45 -1.49 -14.64 6.47
CA GLU A 45 -0.94 -13.59 7.32
C GLU A 45 0.58 -13.71 7.51
N ASP A 46 1.08 -14.93 7.71
CA ASP A 46 2.50 -15.15 7.94
C ASP A 46 3.31 -15.01 6.63
N GLU A 47 2.82 -15.57 5.52
CA GLU A 47 3.45 -15.40 4.21
C GLU A 47 3.49 -13.93 3.79
N PHE A 48 2.46 -13.16 4.11
CA PHE A 48 2.44 -11.72 3.88
C PHE A 48 3.52 -11.01 4.71
N LYS A 49 3.67 -11.34 5.99
CA LYS A 49 4.71 -10.76 6.85
C LYS A 49 6.12 -11.10 6.35
N GLU A 50 6.35 -12.34 5.91
CA GLU A 50 7.62 -12.77 5.34
C GLU A 50 7.91 -12.03 4.03
N GLN A 51 6.91 -11.92 3.15
CA GLN A 51 7.03 -11.16 1.90
C GLN A 51 7.35 -9.69 2.17
N LEU A 52 6.70 -9.06 3.16
CA LEU A 52 7.04 -7.69 3.56
C LEU A 52 8.52 -7.58 3.94
N ARG A 53 9.04 -8.48 4.79
CA ARG A 53 10.46 -8.45 5.18
C ARG A 53 11.40 -8.64 3.99
N LYS A 54 11.09 -9.62 3.12
CA LYS A 54 11.86 -9.93 1.91
C LYS A 54 11.94 -8.77 0.94
N CYS A 55 10.80 -8.10 0.70
CA CYS A 55 10.66 -7.05 -0.30
C CYS A 55 11.02 -5.66 0.20
N THR A 56 11.32 -5.50 1.51
CA THR A 56 11.55 -4.20 2.12
C THR A 56 13.03 -3.81 2.15
N LYS A 57 13.30 -2.57 1.76
CA LYS A 57 14.58 -1.87 1.99
C LYS A 57 14.34 -0.60 2.77
N VAL A 58 15.22 -0.31 3.72
CA VAL A 58 15.15 0.88 4.58
C VAL A 58 16.08 1.97 4.06
N TYR A 59 15.59 3.20 3.99
CA TYR A 59 16.30 4.41 3.60
C TYR A 59 16.00 5.51 4.63
N ASN A 60 16.76 5.55 5.71
CA ASN A 60 16.53 6.46 6.85
C ASN A 60 15.09 6.36 7.39
N ASN A 61 14.29 7.42 7.24
CA ASN A 61 12.90 7.49 7.69
C ASN A 61 11.88 6.83 6.74
N LEU A 62 12.34 6.28 5.61
CA LEU A 62 11.53 5.68 4.55
C LEU A 62 11.73 4.17 4.49
N VAL A 63 10.65 3.41 4.32
CA VAL A 63 10.69 2.01 3.86
C VAL A 63 10.18 1.91 2.43
N ILE A 64 10.86 1.13 1.62
CA ILE A 64 10.44 0.81 0.25
C ILE A 64 10.14 -0.68 0.17
N ILE A 65 8.93 -1.02 -0.23
CA ILE A 65 8.47 -2.39 -0.42
C ILE A 65 8.32 -2.62 -1.92
N ASP A 66 9.25 -3.35 -2.51
CA ASP A 66 9.30 -3.58 -3.95
C ASP A 66 8.74 -4.94 -4.34
N TYR A 67 7.51 -4.97 -4.84
CA TYR A 67 6.82 -6.17 -5.29
C TYR A 67 7.01 -6.47 -6.79
N ARG A 68 7.83 -5.72 -7.53
CA ARG A 68 7.99 -5.89 -8.98
C ARG A 68 8.51 -7.27 -9.39
N TYR A 69 9.22 -7.93 -8.47
CA TYR A 69 9.84 -9.25 -8.70
C TYR A 69 9.05 -10.40 -8.05
N GLU A 70 7.88 -10.12 -7.48
CA GLU A 70 7.02 -11.13 -6.88
C GLU A 70 5.96 -11.58 -7.89
N GLU A 71 5.81 -12.90 -8.04
CA GLU A 71 4.76 -13.49 -8.88
C GLU A 71 3.37 -13.30 -8.24
N ILE A 72 3.33 -13.41 -6.93
CA ILE A 72 2.13 -13.29 -6.11
C ILE A 72 2.37 -12.23 -5.04
N ILE A 73 1.42 -11.31 -4.88
CA ILE A 73 1.37 -10.39 -3.73
C ILE A 73 0.30 -10.93 -2.79
N TYR A 74 0.70 -11.37 -1.61
CA TYR A 74 -0.21 -11.91 -0.60
C TYR A 74 -1.14 -10.83 -0.05
N PRO A 75 -2.40 -11.21 0.29
CA PRO A 75 -3.33 -10.29 0.93
C PRO A 75 -2.86 -9.96 2.36
N GLY A 76 -2.96 -8.70 2.73
CA GLY A 76 -2.57 -8.30 4.07
C GLY A 76 -2.84 -6.83 4.35
N ASN A 77 -2.65 -6.44 5.60
CA ASN A 77 -2.80 -5.06 6.02
C ASN A 77 -1.57 -4.24 5.61
N ARG A 78 -1.76 -3.26 4.73
CA ARG A 78 -0.69 -2.37 4.25
C ARG A 78 0.06 -1.63 5.38
N PHE A 79 -0.56 -1.44 6.54
CA PHE A 79 0.07 -0.78 7.68
C PHE A 79 0.94 -1.73 8.53
N MET A 80 0.94 -3.04 8.25
CA MET A 80 1.80 -4.01 8.93
C MET A 80 3.29 -3.66 8.77
N VAL A 81 3.66 -2.97 7.70
CA VAL A 81 5.03 -2.50 7.51
C VAL A 81 5.52 -1.64 8.68
N TYR A 82 4.66 -0.83 9.29
CA TYR A 82 5.03 0.02 10.43
C TYR A 82 5.09 -0.73 11.77
N THR A 83 4.52 -1.92 11.84
CA THR A 83 4.73 -2.84 12.97
C THR A 83 6.08 -3.52 12.86
N LEU A 84 6.51 -3.84 11.64
CA LEU A 84 7.81 -4.49 11.37
C LEU A 84 8.97 -3.48 11.35
N PHE A 85 8.69 -2.23 10.96
CA PHE A 85 9.66 -1.13 10.85
C PHE A 85 9.12 0.13 11.56
N PRO A 86 9.05 0.11 12.90
CA PRO A 86 8.38 1.16 13.67
C PRO A 86 9.11 2.50 13.68
N GLU A 87 10.40 2.50 13.38
CA GLU A 87 11.21 3.71 13.31
C GLU A 87 10.92 4.54 12.07
N GLN A 88 10.46 3.91 10.99
CA GLN A 88 10.19 4.61 9.74
C GLN A 88 8.80 5.26 9.74
N ASN A 89 8.73 6.46 9.19
CA ASN A 89 7.52 7.28 9.21
C ASN A 89 6.82 7.42 7.86
N ILE A 90 7.42 6.89 6.78
CA ILE A 90 6.84 6.83 5.43
C ILE A 90 7.13 5.46 4.80
N SER A 91 6.20 4.96 3.99
CA SER A 91 6.39 3.79 3.13
C SER A 91 6.07 4.10 1.68
N ILE A 92 6.80 3.46 0.75
CA ILE A 92 6.47 3.39 -0.68
C ILE A 92 6.30 1.92 -1.06
N HIS A 93 5.12 1.54 -1.53
CA HIS A 93 4.87 0.24 -2.14
C HIS A 93 5.01 0.37 -3.66
N ILE A 94 5.88 -0.45 -4.26
CA ILE A 94 6.20 -0.43 -5.69
C ILE A 94 5.64 -1.69 -6.35
N PHE A 95 4.87 -1.53 -7.41
CA PHE A 95 4.35 -2.63 -8.20
C PHE A 95 4.06 -2.20 -9.63
N TYR A 96 3.91 -3.16 -10.54
CA TYR A 96 3.52 -2.87 -11.91
C TYR A 96 2.05 -2.46 -12.01
N ALA A 97 1.75 -1.45 -12.84
CA ALA A 97 0.39 -1.18 -13.27
C ALA A 97 -0.19 -2.37 -14.06
N LYS A 98 -1.50 -2.34 -14.32
CA LYS A 98 -2.21 -3.47 -14.94
C LYS A 98 -1.67 -3.85 -16.32
N ASP A 99 -1.26 -2.87 -17.09
CA ASP A 99 -0.66 -3.01 -18.44
C ASP A 99 0.83 -3.35 -18.42
N LYS A 100 1.45 -3.26 -17.23
CA LYS A 100 2.88 -3.46 -16.99
C LYS A 100 3.81 -2.46 -17.70
N ASP A 101 3.30 -1.42 -18.34
CA ASP A 101 4.12 -0.38 -18.96
C ASP A 101 4.54 0.69 -17.97
N LYS A 102 3.80 0.80 -16.87
CA LYS A 102 4.05 1.74 -15.79
C LYS A 102 4.31 1.04 -14.47
N ILE A 103 5.04 1.75 -13.62
CA ILE A 103 5.28 1.40 -12.23
C ILE A 103 4.46 2.34 -11.35
N VAL A 104 3.76 1.76 -10.38
CA VAL A 104 2.98 2.48 -9.39
C VAL A 104 3.82 2.66 -8.13
N TYR A 105 3.92 3.89 -7.66
CA TYR A 105 4.44 4.27 -6.35
C TYR A 105 3.28 4.66 -5.44
N SER A 106 2.87 3.75 -4.56
CA SER A 106 1.83 4.00 -3.57
C SER A 106 2.48 4.35 -2.24
N THR A 107 2.37 5.62 -1.86
CA THR A 107 3.09 6.21 -0.72
C THR A 107 2.13 6.54 0.41
N GLY A 108 2.54 6.29 1.65
CA GLY A 108 1.76 6.61 2.84
C GLY A 108 2.62 6.94 4.04
N LYS A 109 2.11 7.81 4.93
CA LYS A 109 2.72 8.06 6.24
C LYS A 109 2.35 6.95 7.22
N SER A 110 3.22 6.74 8.22
CA SER A 110 2.94 5.87 9.34
C SER A 110 1.74 6.37 10.14
N ILE A 111 0.89 5.44 10.56
CA ILE A 111 -0.24 5.72 11.46
C ILE A 111 0.20 5.82 12.92
N THR A 112 1.35 5.25 13.26
CA THR A 112 1.94 5.24 14.61
C THR A 112 3.02 6.28 14.77
N ASN A 113 3.99 6.32 13.86
CA ASN A 113 5.07 7.32 13.85
C ASN A 113 4.68 8.51 12.95
N LYS A 114 4.04 9.53 13.53
CA LYS A 114 3.51 10.70 12.81
C LYS A 114 4.53 11.83 12.63
N THR A 115 5.82 11.54 12.67
CA THR A 115 6.90 12.56 12.64
C THR A 115 7.28 13.06 11.24
N SER A 116 6.72 12.49 10.16
CA SER A 116 7.06 12.89 8.80
C SER A 116 6.57 14.31 8.44
N LYS A 117 7.45 15.13 7.88
CA LYS A 117 7.16 16.48 7.36
C LYS A 117 6.70 16.48 5.90
N THR A 118 6.87 15.38 5.17
CA THR A 118 6.56 15.31 3.74
C THR A 118 5.05 15.47 3.49
N ASN A 119 4.64 16.40 2.63
CA ASN A 119 3.30 16.39 2.07
C ASN A 119 3.27 15.42 0.88
N ILE A 120 2.71 14.24 1.10
CA ILE A 120 2.72 13.17 0.08
C ILE A 120 1.90 13.55 -1.14
N GLY A 121 0.73 14.17 -0.96
CA GLY A 121 -0.12 14.58 -2.08
C GLY A 121 0.59 15.55 -3.03
N GLU A 122 1.26 16.57 -2.49
CA GLU A 122 2.05 17.51 -3.28
C GLU A 122 3.26 16.83 -3.94
N LEU A 123 3.91 15.92 -3.24
CA LEU A 123 5.05 15.19 -3.79
C LEU A 123 4.62 14.32 -4.99
N MET A 124 3.53 13.56 -4.84
CA MET A 124 3.03 12.70 -5.92
C MET A 124 2.49 13.52 -7.11
N LEU A 125 1.92 14.69 -6.85
CA LEU A 125 1.42 15.58 -7.91
C LEU A 125 2.52 16.03 -8.87
N LYS A 126 3.77 16.23 -8.39
CA LYS A 126 4.93 16.59 -9.24
C LYS A 126 5.23 15.54 -10.32
N TYR A 127 4.82 14.29 -10.09
CA TYR A 127 5.01 13.16 -11.00
C TYR A 127 3.71 12.73 -11.69
N GLY A 128 2.74 13.66 -11.82
CA GLY A 128 1.47 13.38 -12.49
C GLY A 128 0.50 12.49 -11.73
N GLY A 129 0.75 12.30 -10.45
CA GLY A 129 -0.12 11.57 -9.53
C GLY A 129 -0.97 12.51 -8.67
N GLY A 130 -1.24 12.11 -7.44
CA GLY A 130 -1.99 12.91 -6.48
C GLY A 130 -2.23 12.18 -5.17
N GLY A 131 -3.00 12.82 -4.29
CA GLY A 131 -3.34 12.25 -2.99
C GLY A 131 -3.67 13.32 -1.95
N HIS A 132 -3.53 12.93 -0.70
CA HIS A 132 -3.67 13.78 0.47
C HIS A 132 -2.30 13.99 1.13
N GLU A 133 -2.25 14.87 2.12
CA GLU A 133 -1.02 15.10 2.91
C GLU A 133 -0.39 13.79 3.43
N ASN A 134 -1.20 12.80 3.81
CA ASN A 134 -0.73 11.56 4.45
C ASN A 134 -0.64 10.36 3.53
N ALA A 135 -1.17 10.42 2.30
CA ALA A 135 -1.14 9.31 1.36
C ALA A 135 -1.35 9.78 -0.07
N GLY A 136 -0.69 9.14 -1.02
CA GLY A 136 -0.82 9.44 -2.44
C GLY A 136 -0.17 8.39 -3.31
N ALA A 137 -0.33 8.53 -4.61
CA ALA A 137 0.29 7.65 -5.59
C ALA A 137 0.61 8.37 -6.89
N CYS A 138 1.61 7.88 -7.60
CA CYS A 138 1.86 8.24 -8.99
C CYS A 138 2.16 7.00 -9.83
N GLN A 139 2.04 7.14 -11.14
CA GLN A 139 2.35 6.09 -12.11
C GLN A 139 3.37 6.61 -13.10
N ILE A 140 4.52 5.96 -13.15
CA ILE A 140 5.69 6.37 -13.92
C ILE A 140 6.00 5.33 -14.99
N TYR A 141 6.33 5.75 -16.19
CA TYR A 141 6.83 4.83 -17.23
C TYR A 141 8.11 4.16 -16.77
N LYS A 142 8.32 2.91 -17.17
CA LYS A 142 9.46 2.09 -16.72
C LYS A 142 10.80 2.77 -16.92
N GLU A 143 10.96 3.45 -18.04
CA GLU A 143 12.21 4.11 -18.45
C GLU A 143 12.64 5.21 -17.47
N GLU A 144 11.65 5.86 -16.84
CA GLU A 144 11.89 6.98 -15.90
C GLU A 144 11.82 6.53 -14.44
N SER A 145 11.34 5.31 -14.18
CA SER A 145 10.96 4.87 -12.83
C SER A 145 12.11 4.92 -11.83
N GLU A 146 13.29 4.46 -12.20
CA GLU A 146 14.46 4.43 -11.29
C GLU A 146 14.96 5.85 -10.97
N LYS A 147 14.87 6.77 -11.93
CA LYS A 147 15.22 8.18 -11.70
C LYS A 147 14.24 8.81 -10.70
N VAL A 148 12.94 8.63 -10.95
CA VAL A 148 11.90 9.16 -10.06
C VAL A 148 12.00 8.54 -8.66
N LEU A 149 12.28 7.23 -8.55
CA LEU A 149 12.47 6.59 -7.26
C LEU A 149 13.62 7.23 -6.44
N LYS A 150 14.74 7.53 -7.08
CA LYS A 150 15.86 8.22 -6.41
C LYS A 150 15.46 9.61 -5.93
N GLU A 151 14.78 10.39 -6.76
CA GLU A 151 14.29 11.73 -6.39
C GLU A 151 13.30 11.67 -5.21
N LEU A 152 12.41 10.66 -5.19
CA LEU A 152 11.48 10.43 -4.07
C LEU A 152 12.24 10.10 -2.77
N ILE A 153 13.23 9.20 -2.82
CA ILE A 153 14.07 8.85 -1.67
C ILE A 153 14.79 10.09 -1.13
N GLU A 154 15.44 10.83 -2.00
CA GLU A 154 16.18 12.04 -1.61
C GLU A 154 15.26 13.06 -0.96
N LYS A 155 14.13 13.37 -1.57
CA LYS A 155 13.18 14.36 -1.05
C LYS A 155 12.60 13.95 0.31
N ILE A 156 12.17 12.69 0.46
CA ILE A 156 11.61 12.19 1.71
C ILE A 156 12.66 12.20 2.83
N ASN A 157 13.90 11.81 2.52
CA ASN A 157 14.99 11.84 3.49
C ASN A 157 15.39 13.26 3.89
N GLN A 158 15.34 14.24 2.96
CA GLN A 158 15.58 15.66 3.26
C GLN A 158 14.50 16.24 4.18
N ASP A 159 13.23 15.88 3.97
CA ASP A 159 12.13 16.31 4.83
C ASP A 159 12.26 15.72 6.25
N GLY A 160 12.77 14.51 6.36
CA GLY A 160 13.22 13.85 7.57
C GLY A 160 12.15 13.68 8.64
N TRP A 161 12.62 13.82 9.88
CA TRP A 161 11.83 13.63 11.11
C TRP A 161 11.50 14.97 11.76
N PHE A 162 10.37 15.04 12.46
CA PHE A 162 10.21 16.02 13.51
C PHE A 162 10.90 15.48 14.78
N PHE A 163 11.87 16.18 15.29
CA PHE A 163 12.39 16.01 16.64
C PHE A 163 11.65 16.95 17.58
#